data_dcbb8faaa6478492a2b13b493cf764c5
#
_entry.id   dcbb8faaa6478492a2b13b493cf764c5
#
_cell.length_a   1.000
_cell.length_b   1.000
_cell.length_c   1.000
_cell.angle_alpha   90.00
_cell.angle_beta   90.00
_cell.angle_gamma   90.00
#
_symmetry.space_group_name_H-M   'P 1'
#
loop_
_entity.id
_entity.type
_entity.pdbx_description
1 polymer ?
#
loop_
_entity_poly.entity_id
_entity_poly.type
_entity_poly.pdbx_seq_one_letter_code
_entity_poly.pdbx_strand_id
1 'polypeptide(L)' 'MKYKEFHKKIKAKGWKFSHAEGSHYFYTKGGKLSPPVPYHGAKEIPEPLRRSIAQAMGI' A
#
# COMPACT_ATOMS: atom_id res chain seq x y z
N MET A 1 8.58 -6.51 7.35
CA MET A 1 8.64 -5.96 5.98
C MET A 1 8.73 -4.44 6.05
N LYS A 2 9.58 -3.84 5.24
CA LYS A 2 9.70 -2.39 5.18
C LYS A 2 8.57 -1.79 4.36
N TYR A 3 8.20 -0.54 4.68
CA TYR A 3 7.15 0.14 3.91
C TYR A 3 7.44 0.13 2.41
N LYS A 4 8.68 0.43 2.00
CA LYS A 4 9.03 0.46 0.58
C LYS A 4 8.87 -0.91 -0.09
N GLU A 5 9.12 -1.98 0.65
CA GLU A 5 8.94 -3.35 0.14
C GLU A 5 7.46 -3.66 -0.03
N PHE A 6 6.63 -3.25 0.92
CA PHE A 6 5.20 -3.46 0.85
C PHE A 6 4.59 -2.70 -0.33
N HIS A 7 4.97 -1.44 -0.54
CA HIS A 7 4.49 -0.68 -1.68
C HIS A 7 4.93 -1.29 -3.02
N LYS A 8 6.14 -1.83 -3.07
CA LYS A 8 6.62 -2.54 -4.25
C LYS A 8 5.77 -3.77 -4.53
N LYS A 9 5.40 -4.51 -3.48
CA LYS A 9 4.53 -5.68 -3.59
C LYS A 9 3.14 -5.29 -4.10
N ILE A 10 2.59 -4.18 -3.60
CA ILE A 10 1.30 -3.66 -4.07
C ILE A 10 1.33 -3.45 -5.57
N LYS A 11 2.36 -2.78 -6.08
CA LYS A 11 2.51 -2.53 -7.52
C LYS A 11 2.66 -3.82 -8.30
N ALA A 12 3.41 -4.79 -7.76
CA ALA A 12 3.62 -6.09 -8.41
C ALA A 12 2.32 -6.88 -8.54
N LYS A 13 1.34 -6.59 -7.69
CA LYS A 13 0.03 -7.26 -7.72
C LYS A 13 -0.97 -6.55 -8.64
N GLY A 14 -0.51 -5.57 -9.42
CA GLY A 14 -1.34 -4.91 -10.42
C GLY A 14 -1.97 -3.60 -9.98
N TRP A 15 -1.69 -3.14 -8.77
CA TRP A 15 -2.15 -1.83 -8.32
C TRP A 15 -1.25 -0.74 -8.89
N LYS A 16 -1.85 0.36 -9.32
CA LYS A 16 -1.12 1.51 -9.86
C LYS A 16 -1.23 2.68 -8.90
N PHE A 17 -0.11 3.40 -8.73
CA PHE A 17 -0.10 4.59 -7.90
C PHE A 17 -1.06 5.64 -8.49
N SER A 18 -1.93 6.19 -7.65
CA SER A 18 -2.86 7.23 -8.04
C SER A 18 -2.36 8.60 -7.58
N HIS A 19 -2.31 8.78 -6.28
CA HIS A 19 -1.90 10.06 -5.70
C HIS A 19 -1.46 9.84 -4.26
N ALA A 20 -0.86 10.87 -3.66
CA ALA A 20 -0.48 10.86 -2.26
C ALA A 20 -1.07 12.06 -1.53
N GLU A 21 -1.49 11.83 -0.30
CA GLU A 21 -1.91 12.89 0.63
C GLU A 21 -0.98 12.80 1.84
N GLY A 22 0.03 13.64 1.88
CA GLY A 22 1.09 13.53 2.87
C GLY A 22 1.81 12.19 2.71
N SER A 23 1.89 11.42 3.79
CA SER A 23 2.51 10.10 3.77
C SER A 23 1.53 8.98 3.41
N HIS A 24 0.29 9.29 3.08
CA HIS A 24 -0.72 8.30 2.69
C HIS A 24 -0.77 8.19 1.17
N TYR A 25 -0.43 7.00 0.67
CA TYR A 25 -0.47 6.72 -0.77
C TYR A 25 -1.76 6.00 -1.13
N PHE A 26 -2.31 6.38 -2.28
CA PHE A 26 -3.53 5.76 -2.80
C PHE A 26 -3.21 5.08 -4.12
N TYR A 27 -3.69 3.86 -4.26
CA TYR A 27 -3.48 3.03 -5.45
C TYR A 27 -4.82 2.69 -6.09
N THR A 28 -4.81 2.43 -7.39
CA THR A 28 -6.02 2.03 -8.12
C THR A 28 -5.79 0.72 -8.84
N LYS A 29 -6.85 -0.07 -8.94
CA LYS A 29 -6.85 -1.32 -9.68
C LYS A 29 -8.27 -1.63 -10.15
N GLY A 30 -8.46 -1.75 -11.47
CA GLY A 30 -9.76 -2.08 -12.03
C GLY A 30 -10.86 -1.11 -11.65
N GLY A 31 -10.54 0.19 -11.56
CA GLY A 31 -11.50 1.22 -11.18
C GLY A 31 -11.75 1.33 -9.68
N LYS A 32 -11.07 0.52 -8.87
CA LYS A 32 -11.19 0.59 -7.40
C LYS A 32 -10.07 1.41 -6.81
N LEU A 33 -10.39 2.22 -5.81
CA LEU A 33 -9.41 2.98 -5.04
C LEU A 33 -9.05 2.21 -3.77
N SER A 34 -7.74 2.13 -3.48
CA SER A 34 -7.28 1.47 -2.27
C SER A 34 -7.59 2.30 -1.02
N PRO A 35 -7.58 1.67 0.17
CA PRO A 35 -7.52 2.44 1.39
C PRO A 35 -6.19 3.21 1.47
N PRO A 36 -6.08 4.20 2.36
CA PRO A 36 -4.81 4.91 2.54
C PRO A 36 -3.71 3.93 2.96
N VAL A 37 -2.60 3.97 2.24
CA VAL A 37 -1.45 3.11 2.53
C VAL A 37 -0.29 3.99 3.00
N PRO A 38 0.05 3.97 4.30
CA PRO A 38 1.13 4.80 4.80
C PRO A 38 2.46 4.45 4.14
N TYR A 39 3.31 5.45 3.94
CA TYR A 39 4.64 5.24 3.40
C TYR A 39 5.68 5.94 4.27
N HIS A 40 6.60 5.16 4.81
CA HIS A 40 7.68 5.66 5.65
C HIS A 40 9.03 5.06 5.24
N GLY A 41 9.22 4.85 3.95
CA GLY A 41 10.49 4.45 3.37
C GLY A 41 11.04 3.13 3.92
N ALA A 42 12.24 3.20 4.52
CA ALA A 42 12.96 2.01 4.99
C ALA A 42 12.53 1.54 6.37
N LYS A 43 11.56 2.19 7.00
CA LYS A 43 11.05 1.76 8.31
C LYS A 43 10.20 0.50 8.17
N GLU A 44 10.16 -0.28 9.25
CA GLU A 44 9.32 -1.48 9.28
C GLU A 44 7.85 -1.12 9.42
N ILE A 45 7.00 -1.76 8.62
CA ILE A 45 5.56 -1.61 8.77
C ILE A 45 5.06 -2.58 9.85
N PRO A 46 4.24 -2.11 10.81
CA PRO A 46 3.66 -3.02 11.80
C PRO A 46 2.85 -4.13 11.13
N GLU A 47 3.05 -5.38 11.58
CA GLU A 47 2.39 -6.53 10.97
C GLU A 47 0.86 -6.43 10.95
N PRO A 48 0.20 -6.03 12.07
CA PRO A 48 -1.26 -5.90 12.03
C PRO A 48 -1.75 -4.91 10.97
N LEU A 49 -1.03 -3.79 10.81
CA LEU A 49 -1.38 -2.79 9.81
C LEU A 49 -1.17 -3.34 8.40
N ARG A 50 -0.04 -4.00 8.14
CA ARG A 50 0.25 -4.61 6.85
C ARG A 50 -0.82 -5.62 6.47
N ARG A 51 -1.19 -6.49 7.40
CA ARG A 51 -2.21 -7.53 7.15
C ARG A 51 -3.57 -6.91 6.85
N SER A 52 -3.95 -5.89 7.59
CA SER A 52 -5.22 -5.21 7.38
C SER A 52 -5.30 -4.60 5.99
N ILE A 53 -4.25 -3.91 5.57
CA ILE A 53 -4.19 -3.30 4.24
C ILE A 53 -4.16 -4.38 3.15
N ALA A 54 -3.33 -5.40 3.33
CA ALA A 54 -3.22 -6.48 2.37
C ALA A 54 -4.56 -7.19 2.16
N GLN A 55 -5.30 -7.44 3.23
CA GLN A 55 -6.61 -8.06 3.17
C GLN A 55 -7.61 -7.16 2.42
N ALA A 56 -7.61 -5.87 2.71
CA ALA A 56 -8.50 -4.93 2.05
C ALA A 56 -8.21 -4.80 0.55
N MET A 57 -6.95 -4.98 0.15
CA MET A 57 -6.52 -4.87 -1.24
C MET A 57 -6.48 -6.22 -1.97
N GLY A 58 -6.70 -7.32 -1.27
CA GLY A 58 -6.68 -8.65 -1.87
C GLY A 58 -5.29 -9.12 -2.28
N ILE A 59 -4.29 -8.74 -1.53
CA ILE A 59 -2.90 -9.12 -1.85
C ILE A 59 -2.25 -9.95 -0.75
#